data_f14f5fa3f4e2d535989c965200f23ddc
#
_entry.id   f14f5fa3f4e2d535989c965200f23ddc
#
_cell.length_a   1.000
_cell.length_b   1.000
_cell.length_c   1.000
_cell.angle_alpha   90.00
_cell.angle_beta   90.00
_cell.angle_gamma   90.00
#
_symmetry.space_group_name_H-M   'P 1'
#
loop_
_entity.id
_entity.type
_entity.pdbx_description
1 polymer ?
#
loop_
_entity_poly.entity_id
_entity_poly.type
_entity_poly.pdbx_seq_one_letter_code
_entity_poly.pdbx_strand_id
1 'polypeptide(L)'
;MASKSSRLSRRRILTTAGVAVGGGAAALLAGSALAAQGGAPALLTNNQGGRRFRAFVKHSNGLPSVETLTVRPLTGRQVLMRTEAAQTCYTNVDQVLIPGVPTNQAVIVGHGGVGVVEAIGPQVISTRVGDRVIVNLHAACGRCFNCLRMRSDKCMNGGAANPGPSCDMGNTPVFSYTGAMSELMITNEEYVTPIFTELPAAQIAMLTCVGGCGLGMTMTNCPVEAASDVVIFGAGPVGLSAVQGAKIKGASRIIVVEPIRYRREIALQLGATDVVDPNQYRERARIAGAGANADQFRDSLVEHLRELCKMKTDRRWAGGGRIGPDHIIEAVGGDRLKPKVEEGPDPTGVLVLQQCWELESAVGTLATCSVGHPAGAMVQISASQWADGAKHHWPGTGGGTNDRRDSYRYVRLMETGQLDMKTLAAASYPLDKTREAYQAAADRTVVATVVTPT
;
A
#
# COMPACT_ATOMS: atom_id res chain seq x y z
N MET A 1 -30.56 42.27 -45.57
CA MET A 1 -29.70 43.07 -44.67
C MET A 1 -28.75 42.13 -43.94
N ALA A 2 -27.50 42.08 -44.37
CA ALA A 2 -26.50 41.12 -43.87
C ALA A 2 -25.62 41.79 -42.84
N SER A 3 -25.54 41.23 -41.65
CA SER A 3 -24.62 41.67 -40.59
C SER A 3 -23.31 40.88 -40.73
N LYS A 4 -22.23 41.56 -40.97
CA LYS A 4 -20.87 41.04 -41.04
C LYS A 4 -20.31 40.83 -39.63
N SER A 5 -19.99 39.58 -39.26
CA SER A 5 -19.17 39.29 -38.09
C SER A 5 -17.68 39.42 -38.45
N SER A 6 -16.97 40.31 -37.80
CA SER A 6 -15.52 40.49 -37.94
C SER A 6 -14.78 39.45 -37.12
N ARG A 7 -14.00 38.58 -37.78
CA ARG A 7 -13.01 37.69 -37.14
C ARG A 7 -11.77 38.51 -36.75
N LEU A 8 -11.49 38.65 -35.47
CA LEU A 8 -10.24 39.16 -34.96
C LEU A 8 -9.12 38.12 -35.09
N SER A 9 -8.11 38.45 -35.86
CA SER A 9 -6.93 37.62 -36.11
C SER A 9 -5.95 37.67 -34.95
N ARG A 10 -5.47 36.50 -34.52
CA ARG A 10 -4.50 36.29 -33.42
C ARG A 10 -3.07 36.84 -33.68
N ARG A 11 -2.86 37.71 -34.66
CA ARG A 11 -1.53 38.13 -35.09
C ARG A 11 -1.13 39.57 -34.67
N ARG A 12 -1.86 40.23 -33.75
CA ARG A 12 -1.58 41.63 -33.37
C ARG A 12 -1.30 41.90 -31.89
N ILE A 13 -0.81 40.92 -31.12
CA ILE A 13 -0.48 41.11 -29.69
C ILE A 13 1.04 40.95 -29.39
N LEU A 14 1.89 40.93 -30.39
CA LEU A 14 3.35 40.74 -30.17
C LEU A 14 4.26 41.93 -30.59
N THR A 15 3.76 43.15 -30.65
CA THR A 15 4.61 44.30 -31.02
C THR A 15 4.33 45.54 -30.18
N THR A 16 4.30 45.44 -28.83
CA THR A 16 4.49 46.61 -27.96
C THR A 16 4.84 46.16 -26.52
N ALA A 17 6.03 45.65 -26.33
CA ALA A 17 6.70 45.58 -25.03
C ALA A 17 8.21 45.49 -25.26
N GLY A 18 8.77 46.50 -25.82
CA GLY A 18 10.19 46.73 -25.83
C GLY A 18 10.47 48.07 -25.14
N VAL A 19 11.46 48.04 -24.26
CA VAL A 19 12.02 49.16 -23.48
C VAL A 19 11.50 49.27 -22.07
N ALA A 20 12.18 48.56 -21.16
CA ALA A 20 12.69 49.02 -19.86
C ALA A 20 13.32 47.82 -19.10
N VAL A 21 14.47 47.36 -19.53
CA VAL A 21 15.34 46.50 -18.70
C VAL A 21 16.74 47.10 -18.72
N GLY A 22 16.92 48.03 -17.86
CA GLY A 22 18.20 48.63 -17.56
C GLY A 22 18.18 49.10 -16.11
N GLY A 23 18.67 48.29 -15.18
CA GLY A 23 18.84 48.71 -13.80
C GLY A 23 18.80 47.65 -12.71
N GLY A 24 18.37 46.43 -13.02
CA GLY A 24 18.20 45.37 -11.96
C GLY A 24 19.20 44.24 -11.99
N ALA A 25 20.04 44.11 -12.98
CA ALA A 25 20.92 42.95 -13.15
C ALA A 25 22.22 42.98 -12.33
N ALA A 26 22.61 44.12 -11.80
CA ALA A 26 23.87 44.26 -11.05
C ALA A 26 23.74 43.87 -9.54
N ALA A 27 22.54 43.89 -8.98
CA ALA A 27 22.33 43.56 -7.56
C ALA A 27 22.10 42.07 -7.32
N LEU A 28 21.71 41.28 -8.34
CA LEU A 28 21.50 39.82 -8.22
C LEU A 28 22.77 39.00 -8.42
N LEU A 29 23.84 39.57 -8.98
CA LEU A 29 25.12 38.90 -9.14
C LEU A 29 26.04 39.00 -7.91
N ALA A 30 25.78 39.97 -7.01
CA ALA A 30 26.56 40.09 -5.76
C ALA A 30 26.08 39.12 -4.66
N GLY A 31 24.85 38.66 -4.73
CA GLY A 31 24.31 37.65 -3.75
C GLY A 31 24.75 36.23 -4.02
N SER A 32 25.10 35.89 -5.26
CA SER A 32 25.53 34.54 -5.64
C SER A 32 27.03 34.28 -5.44
N ALA A 33 27.84 35.30 -5.22
CA ALA A 33 29.28 35.14 -5.00
C ALA A 33 29.65 34.82 -3.53
N LEU A 34 28.75 35.08 -2.56
CA LEU A 34 28.98 34.70 -1.17
C LEU A 34 28.52 33.28 -0.83
N ALA A 35 27.70 32.62 -1.67
CA ALA A 35 27.29 31.22 -1.48
C ALA A 35 28.29 30.20 -2.04
N ALA A 36 29.32 30.64 -2.74
CA ALA A 36 30.30 29.77 -3.40
C ALA A 36 31.55 29.45 -2.55
N GLN A 37 31.61 29.92 -1.29
CA GLN A 37 32.76 29.61 -0.37
C GLN A 37 32.39 28.56 0.70
N GLY A 38 31.16 28.10 0.77
CA GLY A 38 30.86 26.83 1.40
C GLY A 38 31.07 25.75 0.35
N GLY A 39 32.21 25.06 0.36
CA GLY A 39 32.45 23.90 -0.46
C GLY A 39 31.24 22.99 -0.34
N ALA A 40 30.64 22.60 -1.49
CA ALA A 40 29.63 21.55 -1.51
C ALA A 40 30.20 20.43 -0.64
N PRO A 41 29.46 19.92 0.38
CA PRO A 41 29.96 18.80 1.16
C PRO A 41 30.34 17.75 0.12
N ALA A 42 31.59 17.34 0.12
CA ALA A 42 32.08 16.29 -0.73
C ALA A 42 31.04 15.17 -0.58
N LEU A 43 30.46 14.74 -1.70
CA LEU A 43 29.64 13.53 -1.72
C LEU A 43 30.51 12.46 -1.09
N LEU A 44 30.33 12.23 0.22
CA LEU A 44 31.00 11.17 0.93
C LEU A 44 30.45 9.89 0.33
N THR A 45 31.04 9.47 -0.77
CA THR A 45 31.00 8.09 -1.23
C THR A 45 31.75 7.29 -0.18
N ASN A 46 31.17 7.23 1.01
CA ASN A 46 31.72 6.48 2.10
C ASN A 46 31.34 5.03 1.80
N ASN A 47 32.31 4.32 1.22
CA ASN A 47 32.24 2.88 1.05
C ASN A 47 32.15 2.26 2.45
N GLN A 48 30.91 2.03 2.94
CA GLN A 48 30.62 1.52 4.29
C GLN A 48 30.89 0.00 4.41
N GLY A 49 31.63 -0.60 3.47
CA GLY A 49 32.07 -1.99 3.56
C GLY A 49 32.78 -2.28 4.88
N GLY A 50 32.44 -3.42 5.48
CA GLY A 50 32.99 -3.84 6.78
C GLY A 50 32.19 -3.39 8.00
N ARG A 51 31.20 -2.49 7.88
CA ARG A 51 30.34 -2.10 9.00
C ARG A 51 29.49 -3.28 9.48
N ARG A 52 29.49 -3.54 10.78
CA ARG A 52 28.66 -4.59 11.40
C ARG A 52 27.33 -4.03 11.88
N PHE A 53 26.28 -4.84 11.80
CA PHE A 53 24.94 -4.50 12.26
C PHE A 53 24.13 -5.78 12.53
N ARG A 54 23.04 -5.67 13.29
CA ARG A 54 22.13 -6.78 13.57
C ARG A 54 20.92 -6.76 12.66
N ALA A 55 20.48 -7.94 12.25
CA ALA A 55 19.31 -8.11 11.40
C ALA A 55 18.59 -9.42 11.70
N PHE A 56 17.28 -9.44 11.54
CA PHE A 56 16.47 -10.66 11.63
C PHE A 56 16.50 -11.38 10.30
N VAL A 57 17.24 -12.49 10.24
CA VAL A 57 17.61 -13.19 9.01
C VAL A 57 16.92 -14.54 8.90
N LYS A 58 16.29 -14.80 7.78
CA LYS A 58 15.83 -16.12 7.35
C LYS A 58 16.92 -16.76 6.50
N HIS A 59 17.41 -17.91 6.93
CA HIS A 59 18.36 -18.72 6.17
C HIS A 59 17.98 -20.20 6.25
N SER A 60 18.18 -20.94 5.18
CA SER A 60 17.82 -22.36 5.10
C SER A 60 16.33 -22.64 5.49
N ASN A 61 16.06 -23.81 6.03
CA ASN A 61 14.71 -24.25 6.45
C ASN A 61 14.38 -23.92 7.91
N GLY A 62 15.35 -23.34 8.68
CA GLY A 62 15.14 -22.94 10.06
C GLY A 62 14.20 -21.75 10.23
N LEU A 63 13.79 -21.48 11.47
CA LEU A 63 13.13 -20.21 11.80
C LEU A 63 14.16 -19.07 11.72
N PRO A 64 13.73 -17.85 11.36
CA PRO A 64 14.63 -16.69 11.35
C PRO A 64 15.15 -16.37 12.75
N SER A 65 16.35 -15.79 12.83
CA SER A 65 17.02 -15.36 14.05
C SER A 65 17.67 -13.99 13.85
N VAL A 66 17.97 -13.31 14.96
CA VAL A 66 18.77 -12.08 14.91
C VAL A 66 20.24 -12.45 14.76
N GLU A 67 20.82 -12.01 13.66
CA GLU A 67 22.21 -12.32 13.29
C GLU A 67 23.04 -11.04 13.17
N THR A 68 24.36 -11.17 13.36
CA THR A 68 25.28 -10.09 13.07
C THR A 68 25.80 -10.21 11.65
N LEU A 69 25.53 -9.16 10.86
CA LEU A 69 25.92 -9.07 9.46
C LEU A 69 27.02 -8.04 9.26
N THR A 70 27.73 -8.17 8.14
CA THR A 70 28.73 -7.20 7.69
C THR A 70 28.30 -6.61 6.36
N VAL A 71 28.23 -5.29 6.25
CA VAL A 71 27.89 -4.57 5.02
C VAL A 71 28.96 -4.81 3.96
N ARG A 72 28.56 -5.17 2.74
CA ARG A 72 29.44 -5.18 1.56
C ARG A 72 29.63 -3.75 1.05
N PRO A 73 30.73 -3.47 0.32
CA PRO A 73 30.90 -2.19 -0.38
C PRO A 73 29.67 -1.85 -1.22
N LEU A 74 29.12 -0.66 -1.05
CA LEU A 74 27.97 -0.22 -1.84
C LEU A 74 28.35 -0.09 -3.31
N THR A 75 27.50 -0.60 -4.17
CA THR A 75 27.68 -0.59 -5.64
C THR A 75 26.47 0.06 -6.31
N GLY A 76 26.69 0.56 -7.54
CA GLY A 76 25.60 1.04 -8.39
C GLY A 76 24.70 2.05 -7.69
N ARG A 77 23.42 1.72 -7.61
CA ARG A 77 22.34 2.57 -7.07
C ARG A 77 21.91 2.18 -5.66
N GLN A 78 22.75 1.45 -4.92
CA GLN A 78 22.46 1.04 -3.55
C GLN A 78 22.46 2.24 -2.59
N VAL A 79 21.55 2.19 -1.63
CA VAL A 79 21.40 3.16 -0.54
C VAL A 79 21.47 2.39 0.77
N LEU A 80 22.32 2.83 1.70
CA LEU A 80 22.42 2.33 3.06
C LEU A 80 21.72 3.32 3.98
N MET A 81 20.81 2.82 4.81
CA MET A 81 20.01 3.63 5.72
C MET A 81 20.05 3.04 7.12
N ARG A 82 20.14 3.89 8.14
CA ARG A 82 19.86 3.50 9.51
C ARG A 82 18.34 3.40 9.68
N THR A 83 17.87 2.23 10.09
CA THR A 83 16.45 1.95 10.26
C THR A 83 15.91 2.66 11.50
N GLU A 84 14.82 3.40 11.35
CA GLU A 84 14.08 3.98 12.47
C GLU A 84 12.88 3.10 12.86
N ALA A 85 12.15 2.58 11.88
CA ALA A 85 11.00 1.70 12.11
C ALA A 85 10.68 0.86 10.87
N ALA A 86 10.19 -0.34 11.08
CA ALA A 86 9.70 -1.25 10.04
C ALA A 86 8.37 -1.89 10.45
N GLN A 87 7.38 -1.89 9.57
CA GLN A 87 6.11 -2.54 9.84
C GLN A 87 6.19 -4.06 9.58
N THR A 88 5.46 -4.88 10.35
CA THR A 88 5.27 -6.28 10.02
C THR A 88 4.15 -6.44 8.99
N CYS A 89 4.30 -7.41 8.11
CA CYS A 89 3.25 -7.75 7.15
C CYS A 89 2.85 -9.21 7.30
N TYR A 90 1.56 -9.49 7.27
CA TYR A 90 1.02 -10.85 7.37
C TYR A 90 1.56 -11.77 6.26
N THR A 91 1.99 -11.22 5.14
CA THR A 91 2.57 -11.98 4.02
C THR A 91 3.88 -12.71 4.37
N ASN A 92 4.57 -12.30 5.43
CA ASN A 92 5.80 -12.96 5.90
C ASN A 92 5.59 -13.89 7.10
N VAL A 93 4.36 -14.05 7.59
CA VAL A 93 4.05 -14.81 8.81
C VAL A 93 4.48 -16.27 8.70
N ASP A 94 4.26 -16.91 7.54
CA ASP A 94 4.68 -18.29 7.27
C ASP A 94 6.21 -18.44 7.35
N GLN A 95 6.96 -17.53 6.73
CA GLN A 95 8.42 -17.56 6.75
C GLN A 95 9.00 -17.37 8.15
N VAL A 96 8.30 -16.62 9.01
CA VAL A 96 8.77 -16.26 10.35
C VAL A 96 8.35 -17.27 11.40
N LEU A 97 7.14 -17.82 11.31
CA LEU A 97 6.53 -18.61 12.39
C LEU A 97 6.41 -20.10 12.08
N ILE A 98 6.45 -20.50 10.80
CA ILE A 98 6.30 -21.90 10.42
C ILE A 98 7.67 -22.52 10.15
N PRO A 99 8.11 -23.52 10.93
CA PRO A 99 9.32 -24.27 10.65
C PRO A 99 9.24 -25.01 9.31
N GLY A 100 10.37 -25.18 8.63
CA GLY A 100 10.43 -25.97 7.39
C GLY A 100 10.05 -25.19 6.12
N VAL A 101 9.55 -23.95 6.21
CA VAL A 101 9.36 -23.10 5.03
C VAL A 101 10.73 -22.76 4.43
N PRO A 102 11.03 -23.23 3.19
CA PRO A 102 12.35 -23.08 2.62
C PRO A 102 12.64 -21.65 2.15
N THR A 103 13.91 -21.29 2.09
CA THR A 103 14.40 -20.14 1.34
C THR A 103 15.58 -20.57 0.47
N ASN A 104 15.65 -20.05 -0.75
CA ASN A 104 16.73 -20.36 -1.69
C ASN A 104 18.03 -19.64 -1.33
N GLN A 105 17.97 -18.62 -0.48
CA GLN A 105 19.11 -17.80 -0.07
C GLN A 105 18.83 -17.15 1.29
N ALA A 106 19.90 -16.74 2.00
CA ALA A 106 19.72 -15.98 3.23
C ALA A 106 19.21 -14.57 2.92
N VAL A 107 18.14 -14.16 3.63
CA VAL A 107 17.48 -12.87 3.40
C VAL A 107 17.18 -12.17 4.71
N ILE A 108 17.28 -10.85 4.75
CA ILE A 108 16.73 -10.02 5.82
C ILE A 108 15.21 -10.00 5.67
N VAL A 109 14.49 -10.34 6.73
CA VAL A 109 13.03 -10.43 6.74
C VAL A 109 12.38 -9.06 6.68
N GLY A 110 11.14 -9.03 6.22
CA GLY A 110 10.31 -7.82 6.11
C GLY A 110 10.41 -7.16 4.73
N HIS A 111 9.58 -6.15 4.53
CA HIS A 111 9.58 -5.32 3.33
C HIS A 111 9.03 -3.94 3.66
N GLY A 112 9.88 -2.96 3.44
CA GLY A 112 9.55 -1.57 3.71
C GLY A 112 9.79 -1.12 5.15
N GLY A 113 10.29 0.09 5.28
CA GLY A 113 10.59 0.74 6.55
C GLY A 113 10.87 2.21 6.35
N VAL A 114 11.19 2.87 7.45
CA VAL A 114 11.60 4.27 7.52
C VAL A 114 13.02 4.34 8.09
N GLY A 115 13.83 5.22 7.56
CA GLY A 115 15.19 5.38 8.02
C GLY A 115 15.85 6.66 7.54
N VAL A 116 17.09 6.87 7.97
CA VAL A 116 17.92 7.99 7.55
C VAL A 116 19.09 7.47 6.73
N VAL A 117 19.30 8.06 5.56
CA VAL A 117 20.38 7.68 4.64
C VAL A 117 21.74 8.00 5.27
N GLU A 118 22.62 7.01 5.35
CA GLU A 118 23.98 7.15 5.88
C GLU A 118 25.08 7.01 4.82
N ALA A 119 24.78 6.27 3.74
CA ALA A 119 25.69 6.15 2.59
C ALA A 119 24.93 5.83 1.31
N ILE A 120 25.54 6.17 0.19
CA ILE A 120 24.97 5.95 -1.16
C ILE A 120 26.03 5.36 -2.10
N GLY A 121 25.60 4.53 -3.01
CA GLY A 121 26.41 4.01 -4.11
C GLY A 121 26.69 5.08 -5.19
N PRO A 122 27.68 4.84 -6.05
CA PRO A 122 28.18 5.86 -6.97
C PRO A 122 27.21 6.29 -8.10
N GLN A 123 26.11 5.57 -8.28
CA GLN A 123 25.11 5.88 -9.31
C GLN A 123 23.77 6.37 -8.73
N VAL A 124 23.68 6.61 -7.44
CA VAL A 124 22.51 7.19 -6.78
C VAL A 124 22.37 8.65 -7.17
N ILE A 125 21.16 9.07 -7.57
CA ILE A 125 20.90 10.43 -8.08
C ILE A 125 19.73 11.15 -7.38
N SER A 126 18.81 10.39 -6.74
CA SER A 126 17.56 10.95 -6.21
C SER A 126 17.52 11.03 -4.68
N THR A 127 18.56 10.60 -4.01
CA THR A 127 18.65 10.51 -2.55
C THR A 127 20.02 10.96 -2.08
N ARG A 128 20.12 11.62 -0.91
CA ARG A 128 21.36 12.14 -0.34
C ARG A 128 21.57 11.60 1.08
N VAL A 129 22.82 11.57 1.52
CA VAL A 129 23.14 11.29 2.92
C VAL A 129 22.48 12.34 3.82
N GLY A 130 21.83 11.88 4.88
CA GLY A 130 21.02 12.70 5.79
C GLY A 130 19.53 12.76 5.45
N ASP A 131 19.12 12.36 4.25
CA ASP A 131 17.69 12.31 3.90
C ASP A 131 16.97 11.28 4.77
N ARG A 132 15.83 11.68 5.34
CA ARG A 132 14.87 10.75 5.91
C ARG A 132 14.04 10.15 4.80
N VAL A 133 13.87 8.82 4.77
CA VAL A 133 13.30 8.14 3.62
C VAL A 133 12.29 7.07 4.02
N ILE A 134 11.32 6.82 3.14
CA ILE A 134 10.49 5.63 3.12
C ILE A 134 11.12 4.62 2.15
N VAL A 135 11.29 3.39 2.59
CA VAL A 135 11.57 2.25 1.71
C VAL A 135 10.24 1.60 1.35
N ASN A 136 9.86 1.69 0.10
CA ASN A 136 8.56 1.23 -0.40
C ASN A 136 8.58 -0.26 -0.75
N LEU A 137 7.38 -0.85 -0.79
CA LEU A 137 7.19 -2.25 -1.21
C LEU A 137 7.60 -2.48 -2.67
N HIS A 138 7.35 -1.51 -3.55
CA HIS A 138 7.61 -1.63 -4.99
C HIS A 138 8.67 -0.65 -5.46
N ALA A 139 9.47 -1.10 -6.41
CA ALA A 139 10.35 -0.21 -7.13
C ALA A 139 9.57 0.78 -8.00
N ALA A 140 10.07 2.00 -8.12
CA ALA A 140 9.54 3.01 -9.04
C ALA A 140 10.69 3.67 -9.80
N CYS A 141 11.14 3.04 -10.88
CA CYS A 141 12.28 3.55 -11.65
C CYS A 141 11.97 4.85 -12.42
N GLY A 142 10.69 5.19 -12.59
CA GLY A 142 10.22 6.41 -13.25
C GLY A 142 10.40 6.45 -14.79
N ARG A 143 11.04 5.46 -15.41
CA ARG A 143 11.44 5.49 -16.83
C ARG A 143 10.97 4.30 -17.67
N CYS A 144 10.49 3.21 -17.07
CA CYS A 144 9.96 2.08 -17.81
C CYS A 144 8.52 2.33 -18.29
N PHE A 145 8.07 1.52 -19.24
CA PHE A 145 6.75 1.61 -19.84
C PHE A 145 5.61 1.71 -18.82
N ASN A 146 5.66 0.91 -17.74
CA ASN A 146 4.63 0.90 -16.71
C ASN A 146 4.72 2.13 -15.78
N CYS A 147 5.92 2.54 -15.36
CA CYS A 147 6.09 3.75 -14.54
C CYS A 147 5.61 5.02 -15.26
N LEU A 148 5.89 5.15 -16.57
CA LEU A 148 5.42 6.27 -17.39
C LEU A 148 3.89 6.32 -17.52
N ARG A 149 3.19 5.22 -17.26
CA ARG A 149 1.73 5.12 -17.19
C ARG A 149 1.19 5.18 -15.77
N MET A 150 1.98 5.67 -14.83
CA MET A 150 1.60 5.77 -13.41
C MET A 150 1.32 4.41 -12.73
N ARG A 151 1.82 3.31 -13.29
CA ARG A 151 1.71 1.95 -12.76
C ARG A 151 3.07 1.48 -12.24
N SER A 152 3.63 2.20 -11.26
CA SER A 152 4.89 1.81 -10.61
C SER A 152 4.78 0.50 -9.83
N ASP A 153 3.59 0.14 -9.36
CA ASP A 153 3.27 -1.17 -8.80
C ASP A 153 3.63 -2.34 -9.74
N LYS A 154 3.78 -2.06 -11.02
CA LYS A 154 4.20 -3.00 -12.08
C LYS A 154 5.54 -2.58 -12.72
N CYS A 155 6.42 -1.95 -11.96
CA CYS A 155 7.71 -1.52 -12.47
C CYS A 155 8.51 -2.68 -13.09
N MET A 156 8.87 -2.53 -14.38
CA MET A 156 9.60 -3.59 -15.10
C MET A 156 11.05 -3.76 -14.63
N ASN A 157 11.60 -2.75 -13.96
CA ASN A 157 12.96 -2.75 -13.43
C ASN A 157 13.04 -3.16 -11.96
N GLY A 158 11.90 -3.50 -11.32
CA GLY A 158 11.87 -3.90 -9.91
C GLY A 158 12.74 -5.11 -9.60
N GLY A 159 12.65 -6.16 -10.43
CA GLY A 159 13.50 -7.35 -10.29
C GLY A 159 14.97 -7.12 -10.68
N ALA A 160 15.22 -6.29 -11.69
CA ALA A 160 16.57 -5.94 -12.14
C ALA A 160 17.27 -4.94 -11.19
N ALA A 161 16.52 -4.33 -10.27
CA ALA A 161 17.05 -3.43 -9.26
C ALA A 161 17.72 -4.18 -8.09
N ASN A 162 17.80 -5.50 -8.11
CA ASN A 162 18.47 -6.27 -7.07
C ASN A 162 19.87 -6.70 -7.51
N PRO A 163 20.93 -6.02 -7.02
CA PRO A 163 22.30 -6.25 -7.50
C PRO A 163 22.98 -7.48 -6.89
N GLY A 164 22.26 -8.36 -6.22
CA GLY A 164 22.82 -9.48 -5.50
C GLY A 164 22.89 -9.23 -3.97
N PRO A 165 23.71 -10.01 -3.25
CA PRO A 165 23.84 -9.88 -1.80
C PRO A 165 24.46 -8.53 -1.41
N SER A 166 23.88 -7.89 -0.40
CA SER A 166 24.30 -6.58 0.11
C SER A 166 25.11 -6.65 1.41
N CYS A 167 25.13 -7.82 2.05
CA CYS A 167 25.86 -8.08 3.29
C CYS A 167 26.24 -9.54 3.40
N ASP A 168 27.04 -9.86 4.43
CA ASP A 168 27.51 -11.21 4.74
C ASP A 168 27.22 -11.58 6.20
N MET A 169 26.84 -12.83 6.42
CA MET A 169 26.77 -13.51 7.71
C MET A 169 27.95 -14.50 7.77
N GLY A 170 29.07 -14.06 8.33
CA GLY A 170 30.34 -14.77 8.16
C GLY A 170 30.71 -14.89 6.69
N ASN A 171 30.74 -16.12 6.15
CA ASN A 171 30.99 -16.39 4.73
C ASN A 171 29.70 -16.57 3.91
N THR A 172 28.54 -16.47 4.51
CA THR A 172 27.25 -16.65 3.82
C THR A 172 26.73 -15.32 3.28
N PRO A 173 26.56 -15.20 1.95
CA PRO A 173 25.93 -14.02 1.34
C PRO A 173 24.49 -13.84 1.81
N VAL A 174 24.12 -12.62 2.18
CA VAL A 174 22.76 -12.26 2.62
C VAL A 174 22.18 -11.17 1.73
N PHE A 175 20.93 -11.37 1.33
CA PHE A 175 20.18 -10.44 0.49
C PHE A 175 19.28 -9.55 1.36
N SER A 176 19.25 -8.27 1.06
CA SER A 176 18.41 -7.32 1.80
C SER A 176 17.09 -7.03 1.06
N TYR A 177 17.09 -6.97 -0.26
CA TYR A 177 15.94 -6.49 -1.05
C TYR A 177 15.35 -5.19 -0.47
N THR A 178 14.20 -5.28 0.20
CA THR A 178 13.54 -4.22 0.97
C THR A 178 13.38 -4.63 2.44
N GLY A 179 14.15 -5.62 2.89
CA GLY A 179 14.11 -6.14 4.26
C GLY A 179 14.50 -5.08 5.28
N ALA A 180 13.59 -4.81 6.21
CA ALA A 180 13.73 -3.71 7.15
C ALA A 180 13.75 -4.17 8.62
N MET A 181 13.68 -5.48 8.89
CA MET A 181 13.85 -6.03 10.23
C MET A 181 15.35 -6.08 10.58
N SER A 182 15.98 -4.90 10.64
CA SER A 182 17.43 -4.75 10.78
C SER A 182 17.80 -3.35 11.25
N GLU A 183 18.96 -3.21 11.90
CA GLU A 183 19.51 -1.89 12.28
C GLU A 183 19.86 -1.05 11.05
N LEU A 184 20.24 -1.69 9.94
CA LEU A 184 20.55 -1.05 8.68
C LEU A 184 19.76 -1.68 7.54
N MET A 185 19.09 -0.86 6.73
CA MET A 185 18.48 -1.26 5.45
C MET A 185 19.43 -0.95 4.29
N ILE A 186 19.56 -1.88 3.36
CA ILE A 186 20.34 -1.71 2.14
C ILE A 186 19.47 -2.11 0.96
N THR A 187 19.11 -1.15 0.12
CA THR A 187 18.31 -1.40 -1.08
C THR A 187 18.70 -0.46 -2.21
N ASN A 188 18.10 -0.61 -3.38
CA ASN A 188 18.32 0.32 -4.48
C ASN A 188 17.42 1.55 -4.37
N GLU A 189 17.89 2.68 -4.88
CA GLU A 189 17.16 3.97 -4.80
C GLU A 189 15.78 3.94 -5.49
N GLU A 190 15.52 2.97 -6.37
CA GLU A 190 14.20 2.77 -6.97
C GLU A 190 13.11 2.43 -5.94
N TYR A 191 13.48 1.89 -4.78
CA TYR A 191 12.59 1.60 -3.66
C TYR A 191 12.53 2.75 -2.64
N VAL A 192 13.34 3.79 -2.78
CA VAL A 192 13.55 4.81 -1.78
C VAL A 192 12.83 6.11 -2.17
N THR A 193 12.06 6.67 -1.25
CA THR A 193 11.40 7.98 -1.42
C THR A 193 11.81 8.89 -0.26
N PRO A 194 12.58 9.96 -0.49
CA PRO A 194 12.84 10.98 0.52
C PRO A 194 11.55 11.61 1.03
N ILE A 195 11.49 11.89 2.32
CA ILE A 195 10.34 12.55 2.97
C ILE A 195 10.83 13.67 3.88
N PHE A 196 10.00 14.72 4.01
CA PHE A 196 10.30 15.89 4.82
C PHE A 196 9.22 16.04 5.89
N THR A 197 9.38 15.34 7.02
CA THR A 197 8.39 15.34 8.09
C THR A 197 9.02 14.95 9.43
N GLU A 198 8.48 15.49 10.51
CA GLU A 198 8.84 15.14 11.90
C GLU A 198 7.89 14.08 12.52
N LEU A 199 6.97 13.54 11.74
CA LEU A 199 6.05 12.50 12.22
C LEU A 199 6.83 11.29 12.76
N PRO A 200 6.30 10.59 13.80
CA PRO A 200 6.95 9.41 14.36
C PRO A 200 7.16 8.31 13.31
N ALA A 201 8.37 7.72 13.29
CA ALA A 201 8.75 6.71 12.30
C ALA A 201 7.81 5.50 12.29
N ALA A 202 7.30 5.06 13.45
CA ALA A 202 6.36 3.96 13.55
C ALA A 202 5.05 4.21 12.76
N GLN A 203 4.55 5.44 12.76
CA GLN A 203 3.36 5.82 12.00
C GLN A 203 3.65 5.86 10.50
N ILE A 204 4.80 6.43 10.11
CA ILE A 204 5.20 6.51 8.70
C ILE A 204 5.46 5.10 8.15
N ALA A 205 6.02 4.19 8.96
CA ALA A 205 6.28 2.80 8.56
C ALA A 205 5.00 2.08 8.07
N MET A 206 3.82 2.45 8.57
CA MET A 206 2.56 1.90 8.08
C MET A 206 2.30 2.22 6.59
N LEU A 207 2.83 3.33 6.07
CA LEU A 207 2.65 3.69 4.66
C LEU A 207 3.45 2.81 3.70
N THR A 208 4.51 2.16 4.15
CA THR A 208 5.46 1.42 3.30
C THR A 208 4.85 0.21 2.59
N CYS A 209 3.81 -0.39 3.18
CA CYS A 209 3.06 -1.51 2.60
C CYS A 209 1.56 -1.40 2.92
N VAL A 210 1.15 -1.76 4.14
CA VAL A 210 -0.28 -1.96 4.49
C VAL A 210 -1.13 -0.70 4.30
N GLY A 211 -0.62 0.45 4.71
CA GLY A 211 -1.28 1.74 4.52
C GLY A 211 -1.31 2.14 3.05
N GLY A 212 -0.17 2.05 2.37
CA GLY A 212 -0.05 2.32 0.94
C GLY A 212 -1.00 1.46 0.11
N CYS A 213 -1.13 0.16 0.43
CA CYS A 213 -2.05 -0.74 -0.26
C CYS A 213 -3.51 -0.29 -0.13
N GLY A 214 -3.99 -0.02 1.08
CA GLY A 214 -5.39 0.38 1.31
C GLY A 214 -5.71 1.73 0.68
N LEU A 215 -4.83 2.72 0.87
CA LEU A 215 -4.98 4.05 0.26
C LEU A 215 -4.88 3.97 -1.27
N GLY A 216 -3.97 3.15 -1.80
CA GLY A 216 -3.83 2.94 -3.24
C GLY A 216 -5.09 2.40 -3.89
N MET A 217 -5.76 1.43 -3.26
CA MET A 217 -7.02 0.88 -3.77
C MET A 217 -8.13 1.92 -3.87
N THR A 218 -8.23 2.84 -2.91
CA THR A 218 -9.32 3.82 -2.83
C THR A 218 -9.00 5.17 -3.49
N MET A 219 -7.71 5.53 -3.59
CA MET A 219 -7.32 6.86 -4.05
C MET A 219 -6.64 6.87 -5.43
N THR A 220 -6.09 5.73 -5.86
CA THR A 220 -5.25 5.65 -7.06
C THR A 220 -5.72 4.61 -8.07
N ASN A 221 -5.80 3.35 -7.66
CA ASN A 221 -6.08 2.23 -8.58
C ASN A 221 -7.56 2.18 -9.00
N CYS A 222 -8.43 2.34 -8.02
CA CYS A 222 -9.88 2.36 -8.17
C CYS A 222 -10.41 3.56 -7.38
N PRO A 223 -10.20 4.79 -7.87
CA PRO A 223 -10.45 5.98 -7.08
C PRO A 223 -11.94 6.11 -6.74
N VAL A 224 -12.21 6.08 -5.44
CA VAL A 224 -13.55 6.32 -4.89
C VAL A 224 -14.01 7.72 -5.27
N GLU A 225 -15.25 7.84 -5.69
CA GLU A 225 -15.89 9.12 -6.01
C GLU A 225 -16.66 9.66 -4.81
N ALA A 226 -16.85 10.97 -4.76
CA ALA A 226 -17.67 11.59 -3.72
C ALA A 226 -19.13 11.11 -3.81
N ALA A 227 -19.75 10.90 -2.67
CA ALA A 227 -21.12 10.38 -2.51
C ALA A 227 -21.32 8.90 -2.93
N SER A 228 -20.24 8.15 -3.23
CA SER A 228 -20.32 6.71 -3.51
C SER A 228 -20.65 5.87 -2.28
N ASP A 229 -21.21 4.70 -2.50
CA ASP A 229 -21.30 3.59 -1.55
C ASP A 229 -20.09 2.65 -1.73
N VAL A 230 -19.35 2.42 -0.65
CA VAL A 230 -18.13 1.61 -0.63
C VAL A 230 -18.31 0.44 0.33
N VAL A 231 -18.07 -0.79 -0.13
CA VAL A 231 -18.00 -1.97 0.75
C VAL A 231 -16.56 -2.45 0.84
N ILE A 232 -16.06 -2.63 2.06
CA ILE A 232 -14.70 -3.05 2.36
C ILE A 232 -14.76 -4.38 3.10
N PHE A 233 -14.22 -5.42 2.51
CA PHE A 233 -14.05 -6.73 3.15
C PHE A 233 -12.70 -6.79 3.86
N GLY A 234 -12.77 -6.97 5.18
CA GLY A 234 -11.61 -6.99 6.08
C GLY A 234 -11.30 -5.64 6.72
N ALA A 235 -11.11 -5.62 8.04
CA ALA A 235 -10.63 -4.49 8.82
C ALA A 235 -9.24 -4.75 9.43
N GLY A 236 -8.39 -5.47 8.72
CA GLY A 236 -6.95 -5.47 8.97
C GLY A 236 -6.33 -4.11 8.62
N PRO A 237 -5.02 -3.93 8.78
CA PRO A 237 -4.39 -2.62 8.54
C PRO A 237 -4.57 -2.11 7.10
N VAL A 238 -4.68 -3.00 6.11
CA VAL A 238 -5.01 -2.64 4.72
C VAL A 238 -6.44 -2.11 4.61
N GLY A 239 -7.42 -2.86 5.13
CA GLY A 239 -8.83 -2.46 5.09
C GLY A 239 -9.12 -1.18 5.87
N LEU A 240 -8.53 -1.01 7.07
CA LEU A 240 -8.66 0.22 7.86
C LEU A 240 -8.04 1.45 7.17
N SER A 241 -6.98 1.24 6.38
CA SER A 241 -6.43 2.30 5.54
C SER A 241 -7.34 2.62 4.36
N ALA A 242 -8.01 1.61 3.79
CA ALA A 242 -9.01 1.80 2.75
C ALA A 242 -10.26 2.55 3.27
N VAL A 243 -10.70 2.30 4.51
CA VAL A 243 -11.77 3.06 5.18
C VAL A 243 -11.43 4.55 5.21
N GLN A 244 -10.23 4.88 5.65
CA GLN A 244 -9.77 6.27 5.70
C GLN A 244 -9.65 6.89 4.30
N GLY A 245 -9.12 6.14 3.34
CA GLY A 245 -9.03 6.57 1.95
C GLY A 245 -10.41 6.88 1.35
N ALA A 246 -11.40 6.02 1.56
CA ALA A 246 -12.78 6.22 1.12
C ALA A 246 -13.41 7.47 1.78
N LYS A 247 -13.20 7.66 3.09
CA LYS A 247 -13.63 8.86 3.83
C LYS A 247 -13.01 10.14 3.25
N ILE A 248 -11.71 10.16 3.04
CA ILE A 248 -10.97 11.31 2.45
C ILE A 248 -11.50 11.64 1.05
N LYS A 249 -11.89 10.61 0.29
CA LYS A 249 -12.48 10.78 -1.05
C LYS A 249 -13.93 11.23 -1.03
N GLY A 250 -14.58 11.26 0.14
CA GLY A 250 -15.95 11.76 0.29
C GLY A 250 -17.04 10.71 0.00
N ALA A 251 -16.76 9.43 0.20
CA ALA A 251 -17.78 8.39 0.15
C ALA A 251 -18.94 8.73 1.11
N SER A 252 -20.18 8.52 0.68
CA SER A 252 -21.37 8.76 1.50
C SER A 252 -21.65 7.62 2.47
N ARG A 253 -21.27 6.41 2.08
CA ARG A 253 -21.41 5.20 2.90
C ARG A 253 -20.14 4.35 2.79
N ILE A 254 -19.65 3.89 3.94
CA ILE A 254 -18.47 3.02 4.02
C ILE A 254 -18.86 1.84 4.92
N ILE A 255 -19.16 0.72 4.31
CA ILE A 255 -19.61 -0.50 4.97
C ILE A 255 -18.42 -1.44 5.11
N VAL A 256 -18.10 -1.88 6.33
CA VAL A 256 -16.97 -2.78 6.59
C VAL A 256 -17.44 -4.14 7.05
N VAL A 257 -17.01 -5.19 6.37
CA VAL A 257 -17.28 -6.59 6.71
C VAL A 257 -16.05 -7.18 7.42
N GLU A 258 -16.19 -7.50 8.71
CA GLU A 258 -15.08 -7.95 9.55
C GLU A 258 -15.59 -8.87 10.69
N PRO A 259 -15.05 -10.09 10.86
CA PRO A 259 -15.46 -10.98 11.96
C PRO A 259 -15.00 -10.50 13.34
N ILE A 260 -13.86 -9.81 13.44
CA ILE A 260 -13.24 -9.45 14.71
C ILE A 260 -13.89 -8.17 15.27
N ARG A 261 -14.49 -8.29 16.44
CA ARG A 261 -15.27 -7.22 17.06
C ARG A 261 -14.47 -5.92 17.27
N TYR A 262 -13.30 -5.98 17.90
CA TYR A 262 -12.53 -4.75 18.18
C TYR A 262 -12.10 -4.02 16.90
N ARG A 263 -11.88 -4.76 15.79
CA ARG A 263 -11.56 -4.16 14.48
C ARG A 263 -12.75 -3.46 13.87
N ARG A 264 -13.96 -3.99 14.05
CA ARG A 264 -15.20 -3.28 13.66
C ARG A 264 -15.34 -1.95 14.41
N GLU A 265 -15.03 -1.94 15.72
CA GLU A 265 -15.05 -0.73 16.55
C GLU A 265 -14.03 0.31 16.07
N ILE A 266 -12.81 -0.11 15.73
CA ILE A 266 -11.78 0.76 15.13
C ILE A 266 -12.21 1.27 13.74
N ALA A 267 -12.84 0.44 12.92
CA ALA A 267 -13.34 0.86 11.62
C ALA A 267 -14.34 2.02 11.72
N LEU A 268 -15.28 1.97 12.68
CA LEU A 268 -16.20 3.06 12.97
C LEU A 268 -15.45 4.33 13.40
N GLN A 269 -14.46 4.22 14.27
CA GLN A 269 -13.65 5.37 14.71
C GLN A 269 -12.90 6.02 13.53
N LEU A 270 -12.42 5.24 12.58
CA LEU A 270 -11.68 5.73 11.42
C LEU A 270 -12.58 6.23 10.28
N GLY A 271 -13.88 5.98 10.33
CA GLY A 271 -14.85 6.59 9.42
C GLY A 271 -15.77 5.65 8.68
N ALA A 272 -15.82 4.35 9.03
CA ALA A 272 -16.88 3.48 8.55
C ALA A 272 -18.25 3.99 9.04
N THR A 273 -19.26 3.93 8.19
CA THR A 273 -20.64 4.28 8.54
C THR A 273 -21.38 3.08 9.11
N ASP A 274 -21.05 1.89 8.64
CA ASP A 274 -21.68 0.63 9.02
C ASP A 274 -20.61 -0.47 9.14
N VAL A 275 -20.84 -1.41 10.06
CA VAL A 275 -19.99 -2.57 10.23
C VAL A 275 -20.84 -3.84 10.30
N VAL A 276 -20.37 -4.89 9.63
CA VAL A 276 -21.10 -6.16 9.51
C VAL A 276 -20.21 -7.31 9.96
N ASP A 277 -20.75 -8.17 10.82
CA ASP A 277 -20.12 -9.42 11.19
C ASP A 277 -20.54 -10.52 10.22
N PRO A 278 -19.65 -11.04 9.37
CA PRO A 278 -20.00 -12.05 8.37
C PRO A 278 -20.48 -13.37 8.98
N ASN A 279 -20.14 -13.65 10.25
CA ASN A 279 -20.56 -14.85 10.95
C ASN A 279 -22.07 -14.93 11.23
N GLN A 280 -22.77 -13.79 11.15
CA GLN A 280 -24.22 -13.73 11.30
C GLN A 280 -24.97 -14.16 10.04
N TYR A 281 -24.27 -14.32 8.90
CA TYR A 281 -24.84 -14.56 7.57
C TYR A 281 -24.31 -15.86 6.95
N ARG A 282 -24.46 -16.98 7.69
CA ARG A 282 -23.95 -18.28 7.21
C ARG A 282 -24.95 -19.07 6.37
N GLU A 283 -26.19 -18.63 6.33
CA GLU A 283 -27.27 -19.29 5.58
C GLU A 283 -27.42 -18.70 4.18
N ARG A 284 -27.91 -19.54 3.24
CA ARG A 284 -28.29 -19.08 1.91
C ARG A 284 -29.71 -18.49 1.96
N ALA A 285 -29.84 -17.23 1.58
CA ALA A 285 -31.13 -16.58 1.47
C ALA A 285 -31.85 -16.99 0.17
N ARG A 286 -33.15 -17.32 0.28
CA ARG A 286 -34.00 -17.60 -0.87
C ARG A 286 -34.32 -16.29 -1.58
N ILE A 287 -34.17 -16.24 -2.94
CA ILE A 287 -34.52 -15.04 -3.69
C ILE A 287 -36.06 -14.89 -3.72
N ALA A 288 -36.57 -13.78 -3.21
CA ALA A 288 -37.97 -13.43 -3.29
C ALA A 288 -38.36 -13.20 -4.77
N GLY A 289 -39.39 -13.88 -5.24
CA GLY A 289 -39.90 -13.74 -6.61
C GLY A 289 -39.24 -14.64 -7.67
N ALA A 290 -38.33 -15.54 -7.31
CA ALA A 290 -37.86 -16.59 -8.20
C ALA A 290 -39.02 -17.57 -8.45
N GLY A 291 -39.46 -17.72 -9.74
CA GLY A 291 -40.52 -18.65 -10.16
C GLY A 291 -40.15 -20.13 -9.90
N ALA A 292 -40.89 -21.07 -10.50
CA ALA A 292 -40.78 -22.51 -10.23
C ALA A 292 -39.40 -23.16 -10.48
N ASN A 293 -38.44 -22.43 -11.05
CA ASN A 293 -37.01 -22.84 -11.17
C ASN A 293 -36.14 -22.35 -10.01
N ALA A 294 -36.68 -22.33 -8.81
CA ALA A 294 -36.21 -21.64 -7.61
C ALA A 294 -35.06 -22.30 -6.86
N ASP A 295 -34.10 -22.92 -7.53
CA ASP A 295 -32.80 -23.27 -6.92
C ASP A 295 -31.80 -22.08 -6.85
N GLN A 296 -32.31 -20.87 -7.03
CA GLN A 296 -31.49 -19.65 -6.90
C GLN A 296 -31.47 -19.19 -5.45
N PHE A 297 -30.51 -19.73 -4.73
CA PHE A 297 -30.09 -19.18 -3.43
C PHE A 297 -29.01 -18.14 -3.66
N ARG A 298 -29.13 -17.01 -2.99
CA ARG A 298 -28.05 -16.03 -2.88
C ARG A 298 -27.39 -16.13 -1.50
N ASP A 299 -26.15 -15.72 -1.44
CA ASP A 299 -25.45 -15.54 -0.18
C ASP A 299 -26.20 -14.47 0.65
N SER A 300 -26.54 -14.80 1.91
CA SER A 300 -27.32 -13.92 2.76
C SER A 300 -26.57 -12.64 3.14
N LEU A 301 -25.23 -12.70 3.21
CA LEU A 301 -24.39 -11.52 3.43
C LEU A 301 -24.47 -10.57 2.22
N VAL A 302 -24.37 -11.11 1.02
CA VAL A 302 -24.47 -10.31 -0.22
C VAL A 302 -25.81 -9.59 -0.32
N GLU A 303 -26.92 -10.26 0.00
CA GLU A 303 -28.24 -9.64 -0.01
C GLU A 303 -28.37 -8.55 1.08
N HIS A 304 -27.85 -8.80 2.29
CA HIS A 304 -27.83 -7.80 3.34
C HIS A 304 -27.03 -6.54 2.93
N LEU A 305 -25.85 -6.73 2.34
CA LEU A 305 -25.02 -5.61 1.88
C LEU A 305 -25.71 -4.80 0.76
N ARG A 306 -26.44 -5.49 -0.14
CA ARG A 306 -27.27 -4.81 -1.16
C ARG A 306 -28.37 -3.97 -0.54
N GLU A 307 -29.08 -4.48 0.47
CA GLU A 307 -30.11 -3.71 1.18
C GLU A 307 -29.51 -2.49 1.88
N LEU A 308 -28.30 -2.59 2.45
CA LEU A 308 -27.60 -1.44 3.04
C LEU A 308 -27.27 -0.37 1.99
N CYS A 309 -26.90 -0.75 0.77
CA CYS A 309 -26.60 0.17 -0.33
C CYS A 309 -27.86 0.76 -0.99
N LYS A 310 -29.07 0.25 -0.68
CA LYS A 310 -30.31 0.67 -1.30
C LYS A 310 -30.77 2.04 -0.84
N MET A 311 -30.94 2.97 -1.75
CA MET A 311 -31.46 4.31 -1.46
C MET A 311 -32.99 4.35 -1.57
N LYS A 312 -33.65 5.22 -0.79
CA LYS A 312 -35.11 5.43 -0.84
C LYS A 312 -35.60 5.88 -2.22
N THR A 313 -34.71 6.45 -3.02
CA THR A 313 -34.98 6.97 -4.37
C THR A 313 -34.84 5.91 -5.46
N ASP A 314 -34.34 4.71 -5.13
CA ASP A 314 -34.03 3.65 -6.11
C ASP A 314 -35.25 2.93 -6.68
N ARG A 315 -36.46 3.36 -6.33
CA ARG A 315 -37.72 2.85 -6.95
C ARG A 315 -37.74 2.95 -8.45
N ARG A 316 -36.97 3.84 -9.05
CA ARG A 316 -36.84 3.97 -10.52
C ARG A 316 -36.03 2.83 -11.14
N TRP A 317 -35.31 2.08 -10.36
CA TRP A 317 -34.44 0.98 -10.80
C TRP A 317 -35.08 -0.41 -10.62
N ALA A 318 -36.40 -0.44 -10.29
CA ALA A 318 -37.18 -1.68 -10.14
C ALA A 318 -37.29 -2.53 -11.43
N GLY A 319 -36.67 -2.11 -12.54
CA GLY A 319 -36.60 -2.81 -13.80
C GLY A 319 -35.54 -3.91 -13.92
N GLY A 320 -35.04 -4.48 -12.81
CA GLY A 320 -34.15 -5.65 -12.82
C GLY A 320 -32.65 -5.38 -12.84
N GLY A 321 -32.21 -4.11 -12.71
CA GLY A 321 -30.81 -3.78 -12.52
C GLY A 321 -30.33 -4.30 -11.15
N ARG A 322 -29.15 -4.93 -11.11
CA ARG A 322 -28.55 -5.37 -9.85
C ARG A 322 -28.11 -4.15 -9.06
N ILE A 323 -28.75 -3.90 -7.92
CA ILE A 323 -28.33 -2.90 -6.95
C ILE A 323 -27.12 -3.45 -6.20
N GLY A 324 -26.11 -2.64 -6.00
CA GLY A 324 -24.91 -2.96 -5.26
C GLY A 324 -24.08 -1.69 -5.02
N PRO A 325 -22.98 -1.77 -4.29
CA PRO A 325 -22.10 -0.62 -4.04
C PRO A 325 -21.43 -0.16 -5.35
N ASP A 326 -20.98 1.09 -5.35
CA ASP A 326 -20.19 1.66 -6.43
C ASP A 326 -18.76 1.11 -6.43
N HIS A 327 -18.21 0.87 -5.21
CA HIS A 327 -16.85 0.35 -5.05
C HIS A 327 -16.81 -0.78 -4.03
N ILE A 328 -16.07 -1.83 -4.36
CA ILE A 328 -15.75 -2.93 -3.45
C ILE A 328 -14.23 -3.00 -3.29
N ILE A 329 -13.79 -3.09 -2.04
CA ILE A 329 -12.38 -3.27 -1.67
C ILE A 329 -12.24 -4.61 -0.97
N GLU A 330 -11.45 -5.51 -1.53
CA GLU A 330 -11.15 -6.79 -0.91
C GLU A 330 -9.74 -6.74 -0.27
N ALA A 331 -9.67 -6.92 1.06
CA ALA A 331 -8.46 -6.83 1.87
C ALA A 331 -8.38 -7.96 2.93
N VAL A 332 -8.94 -9.12 2.64
CA VAL A 332 -8.96 -10.28 3.59
C VAL A 332 -7.81 -11.24 3.32
N GLY A 333 -7.78 -11.85 2.13
CA GLY A 333 -6.85 -12.91 1.80
C GLY A 333 -7.10 -14.24 2.53
N GLY A 334 -6.18 -15.20 2.34
CA GLY A 334 -6.22 -16.49 3.03
C GLY A 334 -5.46 -16.46 4.36
N ASP A 335 -5.96 -17.22 5.32
CA ASP A 335 -5.33 -17.40 6.64
C ASP A 335 -4.16 -18.37 6.54
N ARG A 336 -2.98 -17.93 6.95
CA ARG A 336 -1.77 -18.76 7.02
C ARG A 336 -1.64 -19.48 8.36
N LEU A 337 -2.14 -18.85 9.41
CA LEU A 337 -2.21 -19.38 10.77
C LEU A 337 -3.57 -19.05 11.37
N LYS A 338 -4.06 -19.95 12.22
CA LYS A 338 -5.30 -19.76 12.96
C LYS A 338 -5.16 -18.56 13.91
N PRO A 339 -6.05 -17.57 13.86
CA PRO A 339 -6.03 -16.45 14.80
C PRO A 339 -6.42 -16.88 16.22
N LYS A 340 -6.08 -16.06 17.22
CA LYS A 340 -6.52 -16.22 18.62
C LYS A 340 -7.77 -15.40 18.98
N VAL A 341 -8.39 -14.81 17.99
CA VAL A 341 -9.60 -14.01 18.09
C VAL A 341 -10.69 -14.62 17.22
N GLU A 342 -11.80 -13.92 17.02
CA GLU A 342 -12.89 -14.40 16.17
C GLU A 342 -12.40 -14.74 14.76
N GLU A 343 -12.82 -15.91 14.27
CA GLU A 343 -12.51 -16.38 12.92
C GLU A 343 -13.61 -15.96 11.95
N GLY A 344 -13.24 -15.69 10.70
CA GLY A 344 -14.19 -15.54 9.61
C GLY A 344 -14.83 -16.86 9.17
N PRO A 345 -15.87 -16.81 8.33
CA PRO A 345 -16.57 -18.00 7.85
C PRO A 345 -15.73 -18.89 6.93
N ASP A 346 -14.69 -18.34 6.31
CA ASP A 346 -13.80 -19.04 5.39
C ASP A 346 -12.33 -18.62 5.58
N PRO A 347 -11.47 -19.50 6.09
CA PRO A 347 -10.05 -19.21 6.26
C PRO A 347 -9.27 -19.14 4.93
N THR A 348 -9.84 -19.62 3.83
CA THR A 348 -9.17 -19.60 2.51
C THR A 348 -9.27 -18.24 1.82
N GLY A 349 -10.22 -17.40 2.20
CA GLY A 349 -10.54 -16.12 1.57
C GLY A 349 -11.22 -16.24 0.20
N VAL A 350 -11.47 -17.46 -0.30
CA VAL A 350 -12.09 -17.70 -1.62
C VAL A 350 -13.55 -17.29 -1.61
N LEU A 351 -14.28 -17.59 -0.51
CA LEU A 351 -15.67 -17.17 -0.34
C LEU A 351 -15.80 -15.66 -0.42
N VAL A 352 -14.88 -14.92 0.19
CA VAL A 352 -14.90 -13.46 0.15
C VAL A 352 -14.73 -12.94 -1.29
N LEU A 353 -13.80 -13.50 -2.06
CA LEU A 353 -13.66 -13.15 -3.49
C LEU A 353 -14.93 -13.44 -4.28
N GLN A 354 -15.60 -14.57 -4.02
CA GLN A 354 -16.87 -14.92 -4.64
C GLN A 354 -17.97 -13.91 -4.24
N GLN A 355 -18.07 -13.56 -2.96
CA GLN A 355 -19.03 -12.58 -2.44
C GLN A 355 -18.78 -11.18 -3.05
N CYS A 356 -17.53 -10.75 -3.16
CA CYS A 356 -17.18 -9.49 -3.82
C CYS A 356 -17.67 -9.46 -5.27
N TRP A 357 -17.43 -10.54 -6.03
CA TRP A 357 -17.88 -10.62 -7.41
C TRP A 357 -19.40 -10.62 -7.53
N GLU A 358 -20.11 -11.33 -6.66
CA GLU A 358 -21.56 -11.38 -6.66
C GLU A 358 -22.20 -10.05 -6.24
N LEU A 359 -21.59 -9.36 -5.27
CA LEU A 359 -22.07 -8.09 -4.72
C LEU A 359 -21.94 -6.94 -5.73
N GLU A 360 -20.90 -6.96 -6.57
CA GLU A 360 -20.55 -5.87 -7.47
C GLU A 360 -21.73 -5.48 -8.37
N SER A 361 -22.05 -4.18 -8.42
CA SER A 361 -23.07 -3.63 -9.30
C SER A 361 -22.67 -3.74 -10.78
N ALA A 362 -23.60 -3.56 -11.69
CA ALA A 362 -23.34 -3.66 -13.13
C ALA A 362 -22.30 -2.67 -13.67
N VAL A 363 -22.13 -1.54 -12.99
CA VAL A 363 -21.15 -0.48 -13.33
C VAL A 363 -20.16 -0.23 -12.18
N GLY A 364 -20.12 -1.14 -11.21
CA GLY A 364 -19.26 -1.03 -10.04
C GLY A 364 -17.81 -1.36 -10.35
N THR A 365 -16.98 -1.14 -9.35
CA THR A 365 -15.56 -1.45 -9.39
C THR A 365 -15.16 -2.34 -8.21
N LEU A 366 -14.33 -3.33 -8.47
CA LEU A 366 -13.75 -4.24 -7.47
C LEU A 366 -12.23 -4.06 -7.46
N ALA A 367 -11.66 -3.61 -6.37
CA ALA A 367 -10.21 -3.62 -6.15
C ALA A 367 -9.83 -4.74 -5.17
N THR A 368 -8.85 -5.56 -5.54
CA THR A 368 -8.33 -6.65 -4.70
C THR A 368 -6.85 -6.46 -4.42
N CYS A 369 -6.42 -6.68 -3.18
CA CYS A 369 -5.02 -6.61 -2.77
C CYS A 369 -4.61 -7.81 -1.89
N SER A 370 -5.50 -8.75 -1.72
CA SER A 370 -5.27 -9.92 -0.88
C SER A 370 -4.33 -10.94 -1.50
N VAL A 371 -3.73 -11.77 -0.65
CA VAL A 371 -2.83 -12.86 -0.98
C VAL A 371 -3.05 -14.05 -0.05
N GLY A 372 -2.41 -15.18 -0.35
CA GLY A 372 -2.42 -16.33 0.55
C GLY A 372 -3.55 -17.32 0.30
N HIS A 373 -4.27 -17.18 -0.81
CA HIS A 373 -5.26 -18.17 -1.23
C HIS A 373 -4.59 -19.52 -1.54
N PRO A 374 -5.27 -20.66 -1.28
CA PRO A 374 -4.72 -21.97 -1.61
C PRO A 374 -4.38 -22.12 -3.10
N ALA A 375 -3.32 -22.83 -3.41
CA ALA A 375 -2.96 -23.12 -4.78
C ALA A 375 -4.09 -23.90 -5.47
N GLY A 376 -4.50 -23.47 -6.66
CA GLY A 376 -5.61 -24.06 -7.40
C GLY A 376 -7.01 -23.64 -6.94
N ALA A 377 -7.13 -22.77 -5.95
CA ALA A 377 -8.42 -22.19 -5.60
C ALA A 377 -9.03 -21.39 -6.77
N MET A 378 -10.34 -21.51 -6.97
CA MET A 378 -11.05 -20.89 -8.09
C MET A 378 -12.25 -20.09 -7.59
N VAL A 379 -12.46 -18.94 -8.21
CA VAL A 379 -13.69 -18.15 -8.10
C VAL A 379 -14.56 -18.50 -9.32
N GLN A 380 -15.84 -18.81 -9.09
CA GLN A 380 -16.75 -19.17 -10.17
C GLN A 380 -17.47 -17.95 -10.73
N ILE A 381 -17.30 -17.72 -12.02
CA ILE A 381 -17.92 -16.62 -12.76
C ILE A 381 -18.64 -17.21 -13.95
N SER A 382 -19.95 -16.93 -14.11
CA SER A 382 -20.68 -17.38 -15.28
C SER A 382 -20.20 -16.66 -16.55
N ALA A 383 -20.26 -17.34 -17.69
CA ALA A 383 -19.87 -16.75 -18.97
C ALA A 383 -20.70 -15.49 -19.31
N SER A 384 -21.99 -15.46 -18.97
CA SER A 384 -22.84 -14.29 -19.17
C SER A 384 -22.38 -13.11 -18.27
N GLN A 385 -22.07 -13.37 -17.00
CA GLN A 385 -21.58 -12.30 -16.11
C GLN A 385 -20.23 -11.74 -16.58
N TRP A 386 -19.38 -12.60 -17.16
CA TRP A 386 -18.11 -12.17 -17.72
C TRP A 386 -18.28 -11.35 -19.02
N ALA A 387 -19.17 -11.77 -19.91
CA ALA A 387 -19.35 -11.15 -21.23
C ALA A 387 -20.22 -9.89 -21.19
N ASP A 388 -21.30 -9.90 -20.39
CA ASP A 388 -22.31 -8.83 -20.38
C ASP A 388 -22.13 -7.83 -19.21
N GLY A 389 -21.24 -8.15 -18.26
CA GLY A 389 -20.97 -7.30 -17.10
C GLY A 389 -20.08 -6.12 -17.47
N ALA A 390 -20.52 -4.90 -17.20
CA ALA A 390 -19.66 -3.70 -17.25
C ALA A 390 -18.78 -3.57 -16.00
N LYS A 391 -18.50 -4.68 -15.33
CA LYS A 391 -17.71 -4.73 -14.10
C LYS A 391 -16.23 -4.46 -14.34
N HIS A 392 -15.64 -3.70 -13.46
CA HIS A 392 -14.22 -3.34 -13.52
C HIS A 392 -13.45 -3.94 -12.34
N HIS A 393 -12.69 -5.01 -12.60
CA HIS A 393 -11.81 -5.60 -11.62
C HIS A 393 -10.40 -5.02 -11.75
N TRP A 394 -9.90 -4.45 -10.65
CA TRP A 394 -8.58 -3.86 -10.53
C TRP A 394 -7.69 -4.67 -9.56
N PRO A 395 -7.08 -5.77 -10.02
CA PRO A 395 -6.12 -6.49 -9.18
C PRO A 395 -4.88 -5.63 -8.99
N GLY A 396 -4.43 -5.51 -7.75
CA GLY A 396 -3.27 -4.66 -7.47
C GLY A 396 -2.38 -5.22 -6.38
N THR A 397 -1.21 -5.71 -6.74
CA THR A 397 -0.13 -5.86 -5.77
C THR A 397 0.16 -4.46 -5.21
N GLY A 398 0.17 -4.29 -3.89
CA GLY A 398 0.37 -2.97 -3.28
C GLY A 398 -0.74 -1.95 -3.54
N GLY A 399 -1.97 -2.40 -3.88
CA GLY A 399 -3.12 -1.52 -4.10
C GLY A 399 -3.00 -0.57 -5.29
N GLY A 400 -2.00 -0.75 -6.17
CA GLY A 400 -1.77 0.13 -7.33
C GLY A 400 -1.21 1.51 -6.99
N THR A 401 -0.64 1.68 -5.81
CA THR A 401 0.01 2.93 -5.38
C THR A 401 1.18 3.29 -6.29
N ASN A 402 1.29 4.57 -6.63
CA ASN A 402 2.52 5.11 -7.17
C ASN A 402 3.38 5.65 -6.03
N ASP A 403 4.24 4.80 -5.48
CA ASP A 403 4.94 5.04 -4.22
C ASP A 403 5.67 6.39 -4.17
N ARG A 404 6.40 6.77 -5.21
CA ARG A 404 7.13 8.04 -5.25
C ARG A 404 6.23 9.27 -5.24
N ARG A 405 5.09 9.21 -5.91
CA ARG A 405 4.11 10.29 -5.92
C ARG A 405 3.26 10.32 -4.66
N ASP A 406 2.77 9.15 -4.25
CA ASP A 406 1.69 9.04 -3.28
C ASP A 406 2.21 9.11 -1.84
N SER A 407 3.46 8.68 -1.55
CA SER A 407 4.07 8.83 -0.23
C SER A 407 4.01 10.26 0.29
N TYR A 408 4.32 11.26 -0.55
CA TYR A 408 4.22 12.67 -0.17
C TYR A 408 2.78 13.09 0.17
N ARG A 409 1.80 12.61 -0.60
CA ARG A 409 0.38 12.90 -0.36
C ARG A 409 -0.08 12.30 0.97
N TYR A 410 0.30 11.06 1.23
CA TYR A 410 -0.09 10.34 2.45
C TYR A 410 0.55 10.98 3.69
N VAL A 411 1.84 11.31 3.63
CA VAL A 411 2.51 12.07 4.70
C VAL A 411 1.79 13.39 4.96
N ARG A 412 1.43 14.15 3.91
CA ARG A 412 0.69 15.41 4.05
C ARG A 412 -0.68 15.23 4.71
N LEU A 413 -1.41 14.15 4.37
CA LEU A 413 -2.69 13.83 4.99
C LEU A 413 -2.52 13.46 6.48
N MET A 414 -1.41 12.80 6.85
CA MET A 414 -1.08 12.54 8.25
C MET A 414 -0.77 13.83 9.00
N GLU A 415 0.04 14.73 8.44
CA GLU A 415 0.40 16.02 9.05
C GLU A 415 -0.81 16.91 9.28
N THR A 416 -1.81 16.84 8.40
CA THR A 416 -3.06 17.61 8.51
C THR A 416 -4.14 16.91 9.35
N GLY A 417 -3.84 15.73 9.92
CA GLY A 417 -4.75 14.97 10.76
C GLY A 417 -5.91 14.29 10.02
N GLN A 418 -5.86 14.25 8.68
CA GLN A 418 -6.88 13.59 7.87
C GLN A 418 -6.65 12.08 7.76
N LEU A 419 -5.43 11.61 8.01
CA LEU A 419 -5.02 10.21 7.94
C LEU A 419 -4.38 9.80 9.27
N ASP A 420 -4.99 8.83 9.96
CA ASP A 420 -4.51 8.28 11.23
C ASP A 420 -3.80 6.95 11.01
N MET A 421 -2.46 6.99 10.99
CA MET A 421 -1.61 5.80 11.01
C MET A 421 -1.17 5.43 12.44
N LYS A 422 -1.41 6.27 13.44
CA LYS A 422 -1.10 5.99 14.84
C LYS A 422 -1.94 4.83 15.37
N THR A 423 -3.23 4.84 15.09
CA THR A 423 -4.16 3.77 15.49
C THR A 423 -3.78 2.43 14.85
N LEU A 424 -3.21 2.44 13.65
CA LEU A 424 -2.75 1.22 12.98
C LEU A 424 -1.45 0.68 13.56
N ALA A 425 -0.50 1.57 13.91
CA ALA A 425 0.78 1.21 14.54
C ALA A 425 0.59 0.88 16.04
N ALA A 426 -0.26 -0.10 16.33
CA ALA A 426 -0.80 -0.36 17.67
C ALA A 426 0.24 -0.85 18.69
N ALA A 427 1.31 -1.52 18.24
CA ALA A 427 2.34 -2.05 19.12
C ALA A 427 3.73 -1.97 18.47
N SER A 428 4.74 -1.59 19.28
CA SER A 428 6.15 -1.55 18.85
C SER A 428 6.99 -2.57 19.60
N TYR A 429 7.92 -3.19 18.90
CA TYR A 429 8.81 -4.22 19.42
C TYR A 429 10.27 -3.90 19.06
N PRO A 430 11.26 -4.18 19.94
CA PRO A 430 12.66 -4.12 19.56
C PRO A 430 13.02 -5.26 18.59
N LEU A 431 14.17 -5.13 17.91
CA LEU A 431 14.63 -6.11 16.92
C LEU A 431 14.67 -7.55 17.46
N ASP A 432 15.14 -7.72 18.70
CA ASP A 432 15.25 -9.05 19.33
C ASP A 432 13.90 -9.72 19.57
N LYS A 433 12.79 -8.96 19.50
CA LYS A 433 11.41 -9.42 19.63
C LYS A 433 10.62 -9.43 18.30
N THR A 434 11.34 -9.42 17.18
CA THR A 434 10.69 -9.43 15.84
C THR A 434 9.74 -10.64 15.68
N ARG A 435 10.11 -11.82 16.18
CA ARG A 435 9.22 -13.00 16.11
C ARG A 435 7.93 -12.80 16.89
N GLU A 436 8.00 -12.18 18.08
CA GLU A 436 6.81 -11.87 18.89
C GLU A 436 5.92 -10.84 18.21
N ALA A 437 6.52 -9.87 17.51
CA ALA A 437 5.78 -8.92 16.69
C ALA A 437 4.98 -9.61 15.57
N TYR A 438 5.60 -10.56 14.85
CA TYR A 438 4.90 -11.36 13.84
C TYR A 438 3.86 -12.29 14.46
N GLN A 439 4.12 -12.84 15.66
CA GLN A 439 3.15 -13.68 16.37
C GLN A 439 1.91 -12.88 16.76
N ALA A 440 2.06 -11.65 17.28
CA ALA A 440 0.93 -10.78 17.62
C ALA A 440 0.11 -10.41 16.37
N ALA A 441 0.76 -10.18 15.23
CA ALA A 441 0.09 -9.97 13.96
C ALA A 441 -0.66 -11.21 13.45
N ALA A 442 -0.09 -12.40 13.62
CA ALA A 442 -0.73 -13.68 13.27
C ALA A 442 -1.90 -14.03 14.19
N ASP A 443 -1.76 -13.79 15.48
CA ASP A 443 -2.81 -13.96 16.49
C ASP A 443 -3.98 -12.96 16.30
N ARG A 444 -3.76 -11.88 15.54
CA ARG A 444 -4.72 -10.81 15.27
C ARG A 444 -5.22 -10.09 16.53
N THR A 445 -4.45 -10.11 17.60
CA THR A 445 -4.78 -9.43 18.87
C THR A 445 -4.52 -7.93 18.83
N VAL A 446 -3.83 -7.46 17.80
CA VAL A 446 -3.57 -6.05 17.49
C VAL A 446 -3.83 -5.79 16.00
N VAL A 447 -4.01 -4.53 15.61
CA VAL A 447 -4.23 -4.16 14.20
C VAL A 447 -2.97 -4.44 13.38
N ALA A 448 -1.85 -3.84 13.78
CA ALA A 448 -0.53 -4.07 13.18
C ALA A 448 0.57 -3.86 14.22
N THR A 449 1.76 -4.35 13.91
CA THR A 449 2.95 -4.20 14.74
C THR A 449 4.08 -3.55 13.96
N VAL A 450 4.94 -2.86 14.70
CA VAL A 450 6.13 -2.17 14.18
C VAL A 450 7.34 -2.71 14.93
N VAL A 451 8.45 -2.89 14.23
CA VAL A 451 9.77 -3.17 14.83
C VAL A 451 10.60 -1.89 14.78
N THR A 452 11.14 -1.50 15.92
CA THR A 452 12.09 -0.39 16.06
C THR A 452 13.46 -0.99 16.41
N PRO A 453 14.38 -1.09 15.42
CA PRO A 453 15.62 -1.85 15.60
C PRO A 453 16.65 -1.19 16.52
N THR A 454 16.48 0.10 16.84
CA THR A 454 17.37 0.90 17.71
C THR A 454 16.77 1.14 19.07
#